data_d7497760c233e6b7a796172d3f5f80e2
#
_entry.id   d7497760c233e6b7a796172d3f5f80e2
#
_cell.length_a   1.000
_cell.length_b   1.000
_cell.length_c   1.000
_cell.angle_alpha   90.00
_cell.angle_beta   90.00
_cell.angle_gamma   90.00
#
_symmetry.space_group_name_H-M   'P 1'
#
loop_
_entity.id
_entity.type
_entity.pdbx_description
1 polymer ?
#
loop_
_entity_poly.entity_id
_entity_poly.type
_entity_poly.pdbx_seq_one_letter_code
_entity_poly.pdbx_strand_id
1 'polypeptide(L)'
;MAKSKTQSRPAPTPAPAPNVRDWQYMTGPEIDAVDRDRAVVVVACSPLEVHGPHLPVVTDNLEAQGIADRAIERMAAMHPEIVFLRMPPIYVASDVLPHVGSVAFRSSTITRVLEDLGRSLAVQGFRNIWVSSFHGGPRHFVPIEVACDRVNRRYGAKMVSLFSLMINRLTGGSSDLSSVLGHLDGISKEALVGDSHGGAVETSMMLHLLGRHVADGYRDLPHRTVAIRMREQGQRPLIEDGRPTVADLLRGFKAKLEYYAAETYSGQPAMATAELGAAFIDTLAGHAVEALSDLWTGKLGVEQCHSPIWKIRWLFTVPAVSWAFERALRYKSRVF
;
A
#
# COMPACT_ATOMS: atom_id res chain seq x y z
N MET A 1 35.24 15.64 -50.32
CA MET A 1 34.40 15.83 -49.13
C MET A 1 33.26 14.84 -49.16
N ALA A 2 33.36 13.71 -48.45
CA ALA A 2 32.33 12.67 -48.38
C ALA A 2 31.39 12.99 -47.22
N LYS A 3 30.09 13.19 -47.49
CA LYS A 3 29.05 13.37 -46.48
C LYS A 3 28.71 12.01 -45.89
N SER A 4 29.10 11.82 -44.62
CA SER A 4 28.68 10.68 -43.80
C SER A 4 27.16 10.73 -43.61
N LYS A 5 26.45 9.71 -44.09
CA LYS A 5 25.04 9.48 -43.80
C LYS A 5 24.96 8.81 -42.41
N THR A 6 24.59 9.58 -41.41
CA THR A 6 24.18 9.06 -40.08
C THR A 6 22.90 8.24 -40.28
N GLN A 7 22.99 6.92 -40.22
CA GLN A 7 21.82 6.04 -40.14
C GLN A 7 21.15 6.25 -38.76
N SER A 8 19.98 6.80 -38.78
CA SER A 8 19.12 6.88 -37.58
C SER A 8 18.75 5.47 -37.12
N ARG A 9 19.07 5.15 -35.88
CA ARG A 9 18.69 3.91 -35.24
C ARG A 9 17.15 3.85 -35.20
N PRO A 10 16.52 2.73 -35.61
CA PRO A 10 15.07 2.62 -35.55
C PRO A 10 14.59 2.79 -34.11
N ALA A 11 13.48 3.50 -33.93
CA ALA A 11 12.83 3.66 -32.64
C ALA A 11 12.52 2.26 -32.04
N PRO A 12 12.72 2.07 -30.71
CA PRO A 12 12.39 0.79 -30.08
C PRO A 12 10.90 0.48 -30.33
N THR A 13 10.63 -0.75 -30.71
CA THR A 13 9.25 -1.26 -30.84
C THR A 13 8.54 -1.10 -29.50
N PRO A 14 7.35 -0.48 -29.44
CA PRO A 14 6.62 -0.36 -28.19
C PRO A 14 6.38 -1.75 -27.61
N ALA A 15 6.57 -1.88 -26.28
CA ALA A 15 6.28 -3.13 -25.58
C ALA A 15 4.81 -3.52 -25.81
N PRO A 16 4.52 -4.83 -25.99
CA PRO A 16 3.14 -5.28 -26.15
C PRO A 16 2.32 -4.86 -24.92
N ALA A 17 1.07 -4.45 -25.15
CA ALA A 17 0.16 -4.12 -24.07
C ALA A 17 0.01 -5.32 -23.12
N PRO A 18 -0.06 -5.12 -21.78
CA PRO A 18 -0.20 -6.19 -20.82
C PRO A 18 -1.47 -7.01 -21.08
N ASN A 19 -1.38 -8.33 -20.99
CA ASN A 19 -2.54 -9.21 -21.08
C ASN A 19 -3.30 -9.19 -19.76
N VAL A 20 -4.18 -8.20 -19.60
CA VAL A 20 -5.01 -8.01 -18.40
C VAL A 20 -6.45 -8.34 -18.72
N ARG A 21 -7.08 -9.14 -17.86
CA ARG A 21 -8.50 -9.49 -17.96
C ARG A 21 -9.18 -9.16 -16.62
N ASP A 22 -10.32 -8.48 -16.69
CA ASP A 22 -11.12 -8.15 -15.51
C ASP A 22 -12.00 -9.35 -15.15
N TRP A 23 -11.66 -10.05 -14.05
CA TRP A 23 -12.32 -11.27 -13.58
C TRP A 23 -13.84 -11.15 -13.54
N GLN A 24 -14.34 -10.03 -13.06
CA GLN A 24 -15.77 -9.78 -12.89
C GLN A 24 -16.58 -9.76 -14.20
N TYR A 25 -15.91 -9.63 -15.34
CA TYR A 25 -16.54 -9.64 -16.66
C TYR A 25 -16.27 -10.93 -17.44
N MET A 26 -15.50 -11.86 -16.86
CA MET A 26 -15.23 -13.16 -17.47
C MET A 26 -16.33 -14.16 -17.14
N THR A 27 -16.67 -14.97 -18.10
CA THR A 27 -17.56 -16.14 -17.94
C THR A 27 -16.79 -17.31 -17.35
N GLY A 28 -17.51 -18.29 -16.79
CA GLY A 28 -16.89 -19.52 -16.25
C GLY A 28 -15.98 -20.22 -17.27
N PRO A 29 -16.43 -20.50 -18.54
CA PRO A 29 -15.57 -21.08 -19.56
C PRO A 29 -14.32 -20.28 -19.89
N GLU A 30 -14.38 -18.94 -19.88
CA GLU A 30 -13.22 -18.08 -20.11
C GLU A 30 -12.21 -18.18 -18.97
N ILE A 31 -12.69 -18.26 -17.72
CA ILE A 31 -11.83 -18.47 -16.55
C ILE A 31 -11.21 -19.87 -16.60
N ASP A 32 -11.98 -20.87 -16.99
CA ASP A 32 -11.52 -22.27 -17.09
C ASP A 32 -10.44 -22.46 -18.15
N ALA A 33 -10.51 -21.69 -19.23
CA ALA A 33 -9.54 -21.70 -20.33
C ALA A 33 -8.22 -20.95 -20.02
N VAL A 34 -8.10 -20.26 -18.88
CA VAL A 34 -6.87 -19.57 -18.50
C VAL A 34 -5.78 -20.58 -18.17
N ASP A 35 -4.59 -20.40 -18.74
CA ASP A 35 -3.39 -21.15 -18.36
C ASP A 35 -2.96 -20.76 -16.92
N ARG A 36 -3.10 -21.69 -15.98
CA ARG A 36 -2.84 -21.50 -14.55
C ARG A 36 -1.38 -21.21 -14.24
N ASP A 37 -0.46 -21.78 -15.02
CA ASP A 37 0.97 -21.62 -14.81
C ASP A 37 1.46 -20.22 -15.22
N ARG A 38 0.70 -19.55 -16.09
CA ARG A 38 0.96 -18.19 -16.57
C ARG A 38 0.08 -17.14 -15.92
N ALA A 39 -0.87 -17.55 -15.07
CA ALA A 39 -1.83 -16.63 -14.47
C ALA A 39 -1.30 -16.00 -13.17
N VAL A 40 -1.51 -14.69 -13.03
CA VAL A 40 -1.37 -13.94 -11.79
C VAL A 40 -2.70 -13.28 -11.47
N VAL A 41 -3.29 -13.62 -10.33
CA VAL A 41 -4.52 -13.00 -9.83
C VAL A 41 -4.15 -11.81 -8.96
N VAL A 42 -4.73 -10.63 -9.24
CA VAL A 42 -4.46 -9.38 -8.53
C VAL A 42 -5.73 -8.87 -7.89
N VAL A 43 -5.69 -8.58 -6.59
CA VAL A 43 -6.81 -8.04 -5.84
C VAL A 43 -6.35 -6.90 -4.93
N ALA A 44 -7.05 -5.76 -4.97
CA ALA A 44 -6.85 -4.69 -3.99
C ALA A 44 -7.69 -4.97 -2.74
N CYS A 45 -7.09 -4.77 -1.55
CA CYS A 45 -7.77 -4.89 -0.27
C CYS A 45 -7.32 -3.73 0.63
N SER A 46 -8.14 -2.69 0.73
CA SER A 46 -7.89 -1.46 1.48
C SER A 46 -9.18 -0.90 2.05
N PRO A 47 -9.14 0.04 3.02
CA PRO A 47 -10.33 0.57 3.67
C PRO A 47 -11.17 1.49 2.78
N LEU A 48 -12.37 1.78 3.29
CA LEU A 48 -13.02 3.06 3.12
C LEU A 48 -12.67 3.90 4.36
N GLU A 49 -11.90 4.97 4.18
CA GLU A 49 -11.33 5.75 5.28
C GLU A 49 -11.31 7.24 4.96
N VAL A 50 -11.51 8.06 5.97
CA VAL A 50 -11.44 9.52 5.86
C VAL A 50 -10.00 9.98 5.72
N HIS A 51 -9.68 10.75 4.70
CA HIS A 51 -8.36 11.32 4.37
C HIS A 51 -8.44 12.85 4.23
N GLY A 52 -8.53 13.53 5.36
CA GLY A 52 -8.72 14.97 5.36
C GLY A 52 -10.09 15.41 4.83
N PRO A 53 -10.31 16.72 4.69
CA PRO A 53 -11.54 17.26 4.13
C PRO A 53 -11.57 17.25 2.59
N HIS A 54 -10.51 16.78 1.92
CA HIS A 54 -10.27 16.99 0.50
C HIS A 54 -10.21 15.70 -0.32
N LEU A 55 -9.95 14.54 0.29
CA LEU A 55 -9.86 13.26 -0.42
C LEU A 55 -11.12 12.41 -0.19
N PRO A 56 -11.56 11.64 -1.18
CA PRO A 56 -12.68 10.73 -1.04
C PRO A 56 -12.31 9.53 -0.15
N VAL A 57 -13.27 8.94 0.54
CA VAL A 57 -13.05 7.80 1.45
C VAL A 57 -12.52 6.53 0.78
N VAL A 58 -12.48 6.48 -0.54
CA VAL A 58 -11.98 5.35 -1.34
C VAL A 58 -10.47 5.47 -1.64
N THR A 59 -9.80 6.50 -1.14
CA THR A 59 -8.40 6.86 -1.43
C THR A 59 -7.45 5.67 -1.37
N ASP A 60 -7.29 5.02 -0.23
CA ASP A 60 -6.38 3.87 -0.07
C ASP A 60 -6.61 2.76 -1.11
N ASN A 61 -7.86 2.55 -1.49
CA ASN A 61 -8.20 1.48 -2.42
C ASN A 61 -7.84 1.84 -3.86
N LEU A 62 -8.05 3.09 -4.26
CA LEU A 62 -7.65 3.58 -5.59
C LEU A 62 -6.12 3.63 -5.72
N GLU A 63 -5.42 4.03 -4.67
CA GLU A 63 -3.96 4.02 -4.61
C GLU A 63 -3.39 2.59 -4.70
N ALA A 64 -3.99 1.65 -3.95
CA ALA A 64 -3.65 0.24 -4.05
C ALA A 64 -3.85 -0.32 -5.46
N GLN A 65 -4.94 0.06 -6.15
CA GLN A 65 -5.18 -0.31 -7.54
C GLN A 65 -4.17 0.35 -8.48
N GLY A 66 -3.91 1.65 -8.34
CA GLY A 66 -2.95 2.39 -9.17
C GLY A 66 -1.53 1.81 -9.09
N ILE A 67 -1.07 1.46 -7.88
CA ILE A 67 0.22 0.80 -7.66
C ILE A 67 0.23 -0.60 -8.31
N ALA A 68 -0.86 -1.37 -8.15
CA ALA A 68 -0.97 -2.70 -8.75
C ALA A 68 -0.99 -2.64 -10.27
N ASP A 69 -1.73 -1.71 -10.87
CA ASP A 69 -1.78 -1.53 -12.32
C ASP A 69 -0.41 -1.14 -12.88
N ARG A 70 0.32 -0.25 -12.18
CA ARG A 70 1.69 0.09 -12.59
C ARG A 70 2.68 -1.07 -12.42
N ALA A 71 2.51 -1.89 -11.39
CA ALA A 71 3.30 -3.11 -11.20
C ALA A 71 3.00 -4.13 -12.32
N ILE A 72 1.73 -4.29 -12.73
CA ILE A 72 1.31 -5.13 -13.87
C ILE A 72 2.00 -4.67 -15.16
N GLU A 73 1.97 -3.37 -15.47
CA GLU A 73 2.61 -2.83 -16.68
C GLU A 73 4.10 -3.16 -16.73
N ARG A 74 4.82 -2.94 -15.62
CA ARG A 74 6.26 -3.21 -15.54
C ARG A 74 6.57 -4.71 -15.61
N MET A 75 5.78 -5.53 -14.91
CA MET A 75 5.94 -6.99 -14.96
C MET A 75 5.65 -7.56 -16.34
N ALA A 76 4.62 -7.06 -17.04
CA ALA A 76 4.30 -7.48 -18.39
C ALA A 76 5.41 -7.11 -19.40
N ALA A 77 6.10 -6.00 -19.19
CA ALA A 77 7.25 -5.62 -20.01
C ALA A 77 8.46 -6.57 -19.80
N MET A 78 8.64 -7.10 -18.59
CA MET A 78 9.70 -8.04 -18.24
C MET A 78 9.32 -9.50 -18.54
N HIS A 79 8.04 -9.85 -18.40
CA HIS A 79 7.47 -11.19 -18.45
C HIS A 79 6.19 -11.18 -19.31
N PRO A 80 6.30 -11.03 -20.64
CA PRO A 80 5.14 -10.89 -21.53
C PRO A 80 4.25 -12.14 -21.61
N GLU A 81 4.74 -13.28 -21.10
CA GLU A 81 3.98 -14.51 -21.00
C GLU A 81 2.89 -14.47 -19.91
N ILE A 82 2.95 -13.54 -18.94
CA ILE A 82 2.01 -13.51 -17.83
C ILE A 82 0.63 -13.03 -18.29
N VAL A 83 -0.40 -13.70 -17.80
CA VAL A 83 -1.80 -13.29 -17.90
C VAL A 83 -2.25 -12.76 -16.55
N PHE A 84 -2.56 -11.49 -16.47
CA PHE A 84 -3.05 -10.85 -15.25
C PHE A 84 -4.58 -10.92 -15.17
N LEU A 85 -5.09 -11.41 -14.05
CA LEU A 85 -6.52 -11.49 -13.76
C LEU A 85 -6.85 -10.52 -12.63
N ARG A 86 -7.43 -9.39 -12.96
CA ARG A 86 -7.75 -8.34 -12.00
C ARG A 86 -9.12 -8.60 -11.39
N MET A 87 -9.16 -8.82 -10.08
CA MET A 87 -10.39 -8.99 -9.32
C MET A 87 -10.99 -7.65 -8.88
N PRO A 88 -12.30 -7.61 -8.61
CA PRO A 88 -12.91 -6.47 -7.93
C PRO A 88 -12.23 -6.19 -6.59
N PRO A 89 -12.12 -4.91 -6.19
CA PRO A 89 -11.50 -4.55 -4.92
C PRO A 89 -12.34 -5.02 -3.72
N ILE A 90 -11.65 -5.28 -2.61
CA ILE A 90 -12.25 -5.67 -1.33
C ILE A 90 -12.10 -4.51 -0.35
N TYR A 91 -13.21 -4.00 0.17
CA TYR A 91 -13.26 -2.88 1.12
C TYR A 91 -13.34 -3.39 2.56
N VAL A 92 -12.30 -4.12 3.00
CA VAL A 92 -12.22 -4.69 4.35
C VAL A 92 -10.88 -4.33 4.97
N ALA A 93 -10.90 -3.47 6.00
CA ALA A 93 -9.68 -3.03 6.67
C ALA A 93 -9.87 -2.78 8.17
N SER A 94 -8.78 -2.75 8.89
CA SER A 94 -8.65 -2.36 10.30
C SER A 94 -7.68 -1.19 10.41
N ASP A 95 -7.57 -0.61 11.59
CA ASP A 95 -6.71 0.56 11.88
C ASP A 95 -7.11 1.84 11.13
N VAL A 96 -8.37 1.96 10.72
CA VAL A 96 -8.88 3.17 10.09
C VAL A 96 -9.04 4.31 11.09
N LEU A 97 -8.97 5.55 10.62
CA LEU A 97 -9.20 6.73 11.45
C LEU A 97 -10.61 6.71 12.06
N PRO A 98 -10.77 7.07 13.36
CA PRO A 98 -12.04 6.95 14.08
C PRO A 98 -13.00 8.11 13.78
N HIS A 99 -13.19 8.44 12.51
CA HIS A 99 -14.06 9.51 12.05
C HIS A 99 -15.24 8.99 11.24
N VAL A 100 -16.34 9.72 11.27
CA VAL A 100 -17.53 9.40 10.48
C VAL A 100 -17.18 9.40 8.99
N GLY A 101 -17.50 8.29 8.32
CA GLY A 101 -17.12 8.03 6.92
C GLY A 101 -16.13 6.86 6.80
N SER A 102 -15.34 6.58 7.83
CA SER A 102 -14.49 5.38 7.87
C SER A 102 -15.28 4.13 8.23
N VAL A 103 -14.90 2.98 7.66
CA VAL A 103 -15.52 1.67 7.93
C VAL A 103 -14.48 0.69 8.44
N ALA A 104 -14.57 0.37 9.74
CA ALA A 104 -13.62 -0.51 10.41
C ALA A 104 -14.09 -1.97 10.44
N PHE A 105 -13.14 -2.89 10.27
CA PHE A 105 -13.32 -4.32 10.46
C PHE A 105 -12.30 -4.85 11.46
N ARG A 106 -12.58 -6.01 12.06
CA ARG A 106 -11.58 -6.68 12.89
C ARG A 106 -10.43 -7.20 12.04
N SER A 107 -9.21 -7.15 12.56
CA SER A 107 -8.03 -7.76 11.92
C SER A 107 -8.24 -9.24 11.56
N SER A 108 -8.97 -9.99 12.42
CA SER A 108 -9.34 -11.38 12.15
C SER A 108 -10.27 -11.55 10.95
N THR A 109 -11.11 -10.54 10.65
CA THR A 109 -11.99 -10.56 9.47
C THR A 109 -11.18 -10.45 8.20
N ILE A 110 -10.18 -9.56 8.17
CA ILE A 110 -9.24 -9.40 7.03
C ILE A 110 -8.55 -10.74 6.75
N THR A 111 -7.96 -11.36 7.79
CA THR A 111 -7.28 -12.65 7.65
C THR A 111 -8.22 -13.71 7.07
N ARG A 112 -9.46 -13.82 7.58
CA ARG A 112 -10.41 -14.84 7.11
C ARG A 112 -10.86 -14.60 5.68
N VAL A 113 -11.22 -13.37 5.32
CA VAL A 113 -11.66 -13.02 3.95
C VAL A 113 -10.56 -13.37 2.95
N LEU A 114 -9.32 -13.00 3.23
CA LEU A 114 -8.20 -13.26 2.32
C LEU A 114 -7.74 -14.72 2.34
N GLU A 115 -7.83 -15.42 3.48
CA GLU A 115 -7.56 -16.85 3.57
C GLU A 115 -8.59 -17.65 2.75
N ASP A 116 -9.89 -17.31 2.84
CA ASP A 116 -10.94 -17.97 2.07
C ASP A 116 -10.82 -17.67 0.56
N LEU A 117 -10.51 -16.41 0.19
CA LEU A 117 -10.22 -16.01 -1.19
C LEU A 117 -9.04 -16.80 -1.75
N GLY A 118 -7.90 -16.76 -1.06
CA GLY A 118 -6.66 -17.42 -1.50
C GLY A 118 -6.83 -18.94 -1.58
N ARG A 119 -7.52 -19.54 -0.62
CA ARG A 119 -7.90 -20.97 -0.67
C ARG A 119 -8.73 -21.27 -1.91
N SER A 120 -9.78 -20.49 -2.14
CA SER A 120 -10.69 -20.70 -3.28
C SER A 120 -9.95 -20.63 -4.61
N LEU A 121 -9.05 -19.67 -4.77
CA LEU A 121 -8.22 -19.54 -5.97
C LEU A 121 -7.20 -20.68 -6.10
N ALA A 122 -6.51 -21.03 -5.01
CA ALA A 122 -5.48 -22.06 -5.01
C ALA A 122 -6.04 -23.46 -5.36
N VAL A 123 -7.23 -23.83 -4.86
CA VAL A 123 -7.87 -25.11 -5.20
C VAL A 123 -8.35 -25.18 -6.65
N GLN A 124 -8.55 -24.02 -7.30
CA GLN A 124 -8.84 -23.90 -8.73
C GLN A 124 -7.56 -23.88 -9.59
N GLY A 125 -6.38 -23.98 -8.97
CA GLY A 125 -5.09 -24.01 -9.64
C GLY A 125 -4.42 -22.63 -9.79
N PHE A 126 -5.03 -21.52 -9.42
CA PHE A 126 -4.43 -20.20 -9.44
C PHE A 126 -3.46 -20.04 -8.26
N ARG A 127 -2.17 -20.13 -8.53
CA ARG A 127 -1.17 -20.18 -7.47
C ARG A 127 -0.45 -18.85 -7.23
N ASN A 128 -0.37 -17.97 -8.22
CA ASN A 128 0.26 -16.66 -8.08
C ASN A 128 -0.83 -15.63 -7.77
N ILE A 129 -0.82 -15.07 -6.55
CA ILE A 129 -1.88 -14.17 -6.06
C ILE A 129 -1.21 -12.94 -5.44
N TRP A 130 -1.53 -11.77 -5.94
CA TRP A 130 -1.05 -10.49 -5.42
C TRP A 130 -2.18 -9.77 -4.69
N VAL A 131 -1.96 -9.46 -3.42
CA VAL A 131 -2.85 -8.62 -2.63
C VAL A 131 -2.24 -7.24 -2.53
N SER A 132 -2.82 -6.28 -3.23
CA SER A 132 -2.40 -4.88 -3.17
C SER A 132 -3.15 -4.15 -2.06
N SER A 133 -2.43 -3.31 -1.32
CA SER A 133 -2.97 -2.39 -0.34
C SER A 133 -2.08 -1.15 -0.28
N PHE A 134 -2.65 0.00 0.07
CA PHE A 134 -1.89 1.20 0.40
C PHE A 134 -2.46 1.82 1.68
N HIS A 135 -2.47 1.04 2.75
CA HIS A 135 -2.91 1.44 4.08
C HIS A 135 -1.91 0.97 5.13
N GLY A 136 -1.26 1.93 5.80
CA GLY A 136 -0.11 1.68 6.68
C GLY A 136 -0.43 1.18 8.08
N GLY A 137 -1.69 0.90 8.42
CA GLY A 137 -2.10 0.38 9.72
C GLY A 137 -1.58 -1.05 9.96
N PRO A 138 -0.75 -1.32 11.01
CA PRO A 138 -0.20 -2.65 11.24
C PRO A 138 -1.27 -3.73 11.47
N ARG A 139 -2.43 -3.37 12.03
CA ARG A 139 -3.56 -4.27 12.24
C ARG A 139 -4.36 -4.52 10.95
N HIS A 140 -3.95 -3.89 9.84
CA HIS A 140 -4.46 -4.16 8.51
C HIS A 140 -3.47 -4.99 7.69
N PHE A 141 -2.25 -4.49 7.44
CA PHE A 141 -1.34 -5.17 6.52
C PHE A 141 -0.72 -6.47 7.11
N VAL A 142 -0.50 -6.56 8.42
CA VAL A 142 0.00 -7.81 9.04
C VAL A 142 -1.02 -8.95 8.96
N PRO A 143 -2.33 -8.76 9.18
CA PRO A 143 -3.37 -9.75 8.87
C PRO A 143 -3.38 -10.22 7.41
N ILE A 144 -3.09 -9.34 6.44
CA ILE A 144 -2.91 -9.72 5.03
C ILE A 144 -1.73 -10.70 4.89
N GLU A 145 -0.57 -10.38 5.48
CA GLU A 145 0.60 -11.26 5.47
C GLU A 145 0.31 -12.63 6.09
N VAL A 146 -0.43 -12.66 7.21
CA VAL A 146 -0.81 -13.91 7.88
C VAL A 146 -1.73 -14.76 7.00
N ALA A 147 -2.67 -14.14 6.29
CA ALA A 147 -3.50 -14.86 5.33
C ALA A 147 -2.67 -15.44 4.18
N CYS A 148 -1.77 -14.63 3.60
CA CYS A 148 -0.85 -15.07 2.54
C CYS A 148 0.00 -16.28 3.00
N ASP A 149 0.65 -16.17 4.16
CA ASP A 149 1.49 -17.23 4.71
C ASP A 149 0.70 -18.53 4.96
N ARG A 150 -0.53 -18.46 5.47
CA ARG A 150 -1.39 -19.64 5.67
C ARG A 150 -1.79 -20.30 4.37
N VAL A 151 -2.19 -19.50 3.37
CA VAL A 151 -2.55 -20.02 2.03
C VAL A 151 -1.34 -20.65 1.36
N ASN A 152 -0.17 -20.01 1.42
CA ASN A 152 1.07 -20.51 0.85
C ASN A 152 1.44 -21.87 1.45
N ARG A 153 1.47 -21.98 2.80
CA ARG A 153 1.84 -23.22 3.47
C ARG A 153 0.84 -24.36 3.25
N ARG A 154 -0.45 -24.04 3.19
CA ARG A 154 -1.49 -25.07 3.14
C ARG A 154 -1.81 -25.54 1.72
N TYR A 155 -1.69 -24.66 0.73
CA TYR A 155 -2.13 -24.92 -0.64
C TYR A 155 -0.99 -24.81 -1.67
N GLY A 156 0.24 -24.52 -1.25
CA GLY A 156 1.39 -24.39 -2.15
C GLY A 156 1.23 -23.21 -3.14
N ALA A 157 0.54 -22.15 -2.72
CA ALA A 157 0.42 -20.93 -3.51
C ALA A 157 1.63 -20.01 -3.31
N LYS A 158 1.71 -18.96 -4.15
CA LYS A 158 2.60 -17.82 -4.04
C LYS A 158 1.74 -16.57 -3.87
N MET A 159 1.03 -16.49 -2.73
CA MET A 159 0.21 -15.33 -2.37
C MET A 159 1.06 -14.34 -1.58
N VAL A 160 1.10 -13.08 -2.01
CA VAL A 160 1.97 -12.05 -1.40
C VAL A 160 1.25 -10.72 -1.25
N SER A 161 1.64 -9.95 -0.24
CA SER A 161 1.22 -8.55 -0.04
C SER A 161 2.18 -7.61 -0.75
N LEU A 162 1.68 -6.82 -1.72
CA LEU A 162 2.50 -5.81 -2.40
C LEU A 162 2.99 -4.74 -1.43
N PHE A 163 2.15 -4.32 -0.49
CA PHE A 163 2.52 -3.34 0.54
C PHE A 163 3.72 -3.82 1.37
N SER A 164 3.70 -5.08 1.78
CA SER A 164 4.80 -5.67 2.57
C SER A 164 6.10 -5.77 1.77
N LEU A 165 6.00 -6.12 0.48
CA LEU A 165 7.16 -6.13 -0.43
C LEU A 165 7.75 -4.72 -0.59
N MET A 166 6.89 -3.71 -0.78
CA MET A 166 7.32 -2.32 -0.86
C MET A 166 8.04 -1.90 0.43
N ILE A 167 7.42 -2.04 1.60
CA ILE A 167 8.02 -1.64 2.88
C ILE A 167 9.36 -2.34 3.12
N ASN A 168 9.45 -3.63 2.84
CA ASN A 168 10.68 -4.39 3.04
C ASN A 168 11.84 -3.83 2.20
N ARG A 169 11.56 -3.40 0.97
CA ARG A 169 12.56 -2.85 0.03
C ARG A 169 12.82 -1.35 0.24
N LEU A 170 11.78 -0.57 0.58
CA LEU A 170 11.87 0.88 0.73
C LEU A 170 12.68 1.30 1.95
N THR A 171 12.54 0.61 3.05
CA THR A 171 12.86 1.22 4.33
C THR A 171 14.03 0.57 5.04
N GLY A 172 14.53 -0.56 4.55
CA GLY A 172 15.49 -1.32 5.37
C GLY A 172 15.00 -1.48 6.82
N GLY A 173 13.67 -1.30 7.05
CA GLY A 173 13.00 -1.32 8.34
C GLY A 173 12.44 0.02 8.84
N SER A 174 12.55 1.12 8.09
CA SER A 174 11.92 2.42 8.40
C SER A 174 10.62 2.62 7.62
N SER A 175 9.56 3.13 8.23
CA SER A 175 8.30 3.51 7.58
C SER A 175 8.33 4.94 7.01
N ASP A 176 9.48 5.56 6.93
CA ASP A 176 9.62 6.94 6.45
C ASP A 176 9.78 6.98 4.94
N LEU A 177 8.69 7.29 4.24
CA LEU A 177 8.66 7.48 2.79
C LEU A 177 9.51 8.67 2.32
N SER A 178 9.83 9.64 3.19
CA SER A 178 10.60 10.82 2.83
C SER A 178 12.00 10.48 2.32
N SER A 179 12.60 9.40 2.83
CA SER A 179 13.92 8.93 2.39
C SER A 179 13.94 8.37 0.97
N VAL A 180 12.79 7.92 0.49
CA VAL A 180 12.61 7.28 -0.82
C VAL A 180 12.03 8.21 -1.85
N LEU A 181 11.01 8.98 -1.47
CA LEU A 181 10.28 9.85 -2.37
C LEU A 181 10.83 11.28 -2.40
N GLY A 182 11.58 11.69 -1.38
CA GLY A 182 12.14 13.04 -1.28
C GLY A 182 13.33 13.36 -2.20
N HIS A 183 13.70 12.44 -3.11
CA HIS A 183 14.67 12.68 -4.17
C HIS A 183 14.01 12.99 -5.52
N LEU A 184 12.67 12.92 -5.59
CA LEU A 184 11.94 13.21 -6.80
C LEU A 184 11.89 14.72 -7.04
N ASP A 185 11.97 15.12 -8.31
CA ASP A 185 11.86 16.51 -8.71
C ASP A 185 10.49 17.08 -8.31
N GLY A 186 10.49 18.28 -7.76
CA GLY A 186 9.28 19.00 -7.38
C GLY A 186 8.83 18.81 -5.92
N ILE A 187 9.50 17.96 -5.12
CA ILE A 187 9.23 17.84 -3.69
C ILE A 187 10.52 17.67 -2.89
N SER A 188 10.60 18.33 -1.73
CA SER A 188 11.74 18.18 -0.84
C SER A 188 11.51 17.08 0.21
N LYS A 189 12.61 16.50 0.70
CA LYS A 189 12.55 15.52 1.79
C LYS A 189 11.88 16.11 3.03
N GLU A 190 12.15 17.38 3.34
CA GLU A 190 11.61 18.09 4.49
C GLU A 190 10.08 18.26 4.40
N ALA A 191 9.55 18.45 3.19
CA ALA A 191 8.11 18.53 2.94
C ALA A 191 7.39 17.20 3.20
N LEU A 192 8.10 16.07 3.07
CA LEU A 192 7.57 14.74 3.31
C LEU A 192 7.77 14.22 4.74
N VAL A 193 8.49 14.96 5.60
CA VAL A 193 8.67 14.57 7.01
C VAL A 193 7.33 14.60 7.74
N GLY A 194 6.88 13.42 8.21
CA GLY A 194 5.60 13.26 8.88
C GLY A 194 4.39 13.20 7.94
N ASP A 195 4.62 13.19 6.62
CA ASP A 195 3.59 12.87 5.62
C ASP A 195 3.21 11.38 5.75
N SER A 196 2.00 11.11 6.16
CA SER A 196 1.60 9.75 6.50
C SER A 196 0.12 9.43 6.31
N HIS A 197 -0.72 10.41 6.01
CA HIS A 197 -2.16 10.21 5.82
C HIS A 197 -2.81 11.47 5.23
N GLY A 198 -3.37 11.39 4.04
CA GLY A 198 -3.98 12.54 3.35
C GLY A 198 -3.04 13.72 3.14
N GLY A 199 -1.72 13.49 3.13
CA GLY A 199 -0.70 14.51 2.93
C GLY A 199 -0.34 14.73 1.46
N ALA A 200 0.88 15.17 1.20
CA ALA A 200 1.34 15.46 -0.17
C ALA A 200 1.39 14.20 -1.04
N VAL A 201 1.80 13.05 -0.47
CA VAL A 201 1.92 11.78 -1.22
C VAL A 201 0.55 11.33 -1.70
N GLU A 202 -0.37 11.06 -0.79
CA GLU A 202 -1.69 10.51 -1.14
C GLU A 202 -2.52 11.53 -1.93
N THR A 203 -2.45 12.81 -1.59
CA THR A 203 -3.13 13.86 -2.38
C THR A 203 -2.61 13.89 -3.82
N SER A 204 -1.28 13.77 -4.03
CA SER A 204 -0.70 13.73 -5.37
C SER A 204 -1.15 12.48 -6.15
N MET A 205 -1.11 11.31 -5.51
CA MET A 205 -1.56 10.07 -6.14
C MET A 205 -3.04 10.16 -6.54
N MET A 206 -3.88 10.72 -5.68
CA MET A 206 -5.31 10.91 -5.98
C MET A 206 -5.56 11.96 -7.05
N LEU A 207 -4.77 13.04 -7.12
CA LEU A 207 -4.83 14.00 -8.24
C LEU A 207 -4.53 13.32 -9.58
N HIS A 208 -3.58 12.39 -9.61
CA HIS A 208 -3.26 11.60 -10.79
C HIS A 208 -4.36 10.59 -11.15
N LEU A 209 -4.84 9.83 -10.16
CA LEU A 209 -5.77 8.71 -10.38
C LEU A 209 -7.22 9.18 -10.58
N LEU A 210 -7.67 10.17 -9.81
CA LEU A 210 -9.08 10.59 -9.77
C LEU A 210 -9.23 12.08 -9.42
N GLY A 211 -8.44 12.96 -10.05
CA GLY A 211 -8.34 14.38 -9.70
C GLY A 211 -9.66 15.14 -9.60
N ARG A 212 -10.68 14.75 -10.40
CA ARG A 212 -12.04 15.36 -10.34
C ARG A 212 -12.76 15.18 -8.99
N HIS A 213 -12.30 14.28 -8.15
CA HIS A 213 -12.87 13.99 -6.82
C HIS A 213 -11.99 14.46 -5.66
N VAL A 214 -10.87 15.12 -5.97
CA VAL A 214 -10.06 15.83 -4.97
C VAL A 214 -10.61 17.24 -4.84
N ALA A 215 -11.02 17.63 -3.63
CA ALA A 215 -11.58 18.96 -3.41
C ALA A 215 -10.48 20.05 -3.51
N ASP A 216 -10.71 21.10 -4.27
CA ASP A 216 -9.75 22.19 -4.54
C ASP A 216 -9.16 22.85 -3.28
N GLY A 217 -9.91 22.80 -2.17
CA GLY A 217 -9.46 23.32 -0.88
C GLY A 217 -8.20 22.69 -0.31
N TYR A 218 -7.68 21.60 -0.91
CA TYR A 218 -6.41 21.01 -0.48
C TYR A 218 -5.22 21.99 -0.56
N ARG A 219 -5.29 22.98 -1.47
CA ARG A 219 -4.25 23.99 -1.68
C ARG A 219 -4.10 24.95 -0.50
N ASP A 220 -5.16 25.12 0.28
CA ASP A 220 -5.23 26.02 1.43
C ASP A 220 -5.02 25.29 2.76
N LEU A 221 -4.87 23.96 2.73
CA LEU A 221 -4.66 23.17 3.94
C LEU A 221 -3.27 23.44 4.53
N PRO A 222 -3.18 23.75 5.83
CA PRO A 222 -1.90 23.96 6.48
C PRO A 222 -1.07 22.70 6.59
N HIS A 223 0.25 22.86 6.64
CA HIS A 223 1.14 21.74 7.00
C HIS A 223 0.88 21.32 8.45
N ARG A 224 0.40 20.09 8.64
CA ARG A 224 0.09 19.51 9.94
C ARG A 224 0.69 18.10 10.06
N THR A 225 1.38 17.87 11.17
CA THR A 225 1.89 16.53 11.49
C THR A 225 1.80 16.28 12.99
N VAL A 226 1.90 14.99 13.38
CA VAL A 226 2.00 14.61 14.80
C VAL A 226 3.14 15.37 15.49
N ALA A 227 4.29 15.49 14.83
CA ALA A 227 5.47 16.16 15.38
C ALA A 227 5.24 17.66 15.56
N ILE A 228 4.61 18.34 14.58
CA ILE A 228 4.26 19.78 14.69
C ILE A 228 3.35 19.97 15.91
N ARG A 229 2.28 19.17 16.02
CA ARG A 229 1.34 19.30 17.16
C ARG A 229 2.01 19.05 18.51
N MET A 230 2.90 18.06 18.60
CA MET A 230 3.67 17.81 19.82
C MET A 230 4.51 19.03 20.22
N ARG A 231 5.16 19.71 19.24
CA ARG A 231 5.94 20.93 19.50
C ARG A 231 5.05 22.08 19.98
N GLU A 232 3.89 22.30 19.34
CA GLU A 232 2.91 23.30 19.74
C GLU A 232 2.41 23.11 21.19
N GLN A 233 2.36 21.85 21.65
CA GLN A 233 2.00 21.47 23.02
C GLN A 233 3.19 21.48 23.99
N GLY A 234 4.38 21.94 23.56
CA GLY A 234 5.60 21.94 24.38
C GLY A 234 6.15 20.52 24.66
N GLN A 235 5.72 19.51 23.90
CA GLN A 235 6.21 18.15 24.03
C GLN A 235 7.42 17.93 23.10
N ARG A 236 8.38 17.13 23.56
CA ARG A 236 9.52 16.74 22.73
C ARG A 236 9.04 15.81 21.59
N PRO A 237 9.38 16.09 20.31
CA PRO A 237 9.18 15.14 19.22
C PRO A 237 9.90 13.81 19.50
N LEU A 238 9.40 12.74 18.89
CA LEU A 238 9.79 11.38 19.26
C LEU A 238 11.19 10.96 18.83
N ILE A 239 11.77 11.62 17.83
CA ILE A 239 13.06 11.26 17.25
C ILE A 239 13.77 12.57 16.90
N GLU A 240 14.66 13.02 17.76
CA GLU A 240 15.65 14.04 17.38
C GLU A 240 17.06 13.45 17.32
N ASP A 241 17.43 12.51 18.20
CA ASP A 241 18.73 11.85 18.18
C ASP A 241 18.71 10.50 18.92
N GLY A 242 19.13 9.43 18.24
CA GLY A 242 19.38 8.13 18.86
C GLY A 242 18.30 7.06 18.68
N ARG A 243 18.49 5.90 19.31
CA ARG A 243 17.51 4.80 19.28
C ARG A 243 16.39 5.09 20.27
N PRO A 244 15.10 5.07 19.86
CA PRO A 244 13.99 5.34 20.75
C PRO A 244 13.93 4.29 21.88
N THR A 245 13.67 4.73 23.09
CA THR A 245 13.35 3.85 24.22
C THR A 245 11.93 3.29 24.09
N VAL A 246 11.61 2.24 24.84
CA VAL A 246 10.23 1.71 24.89
C VAL A 246 9.25 2.80 25.35
N ALA A 247 9.66 3.66 26.29
CA ALA A 247 8.86 4.78 26.76
C ALA A 247 8.61 5.81 25.67
N ASP A 248 9.60 6.09 24.81
CA ASP A 248 9.45 6.99 23.67
C ASP A 248 8.49 6.42 22.62
N LEU A 249 8.57 5.12 22.35
CA LEU A 249 7.66 4.43 21.44
C LEU A 249 6.21 4.49 21.95
N LEU A 250 5.98 4.24 23.23
CA LEU A 250 4.64 4.32 23.85
C LEU A 250 4.10 5.74 23.84
N ARG A 251 4.95 6.74 24.16
CA ARG A 251 4.57 8.16 24.11
C ARG A 251 4.17 8.57 22.70
N GLY A 252 4.94 8.14 21.69
CA GLY A 252 4.63 8.46 20.30
C GLY A 252 3.39 7.80 19.77
N PHE A 253 3.19 6.58 20.18
CA PHE A 253 1.96 5.90 19.81
C PHE A 253 0.74 6.61 20.40
N LYS A 254 0.82 7.03 21.68
CA LYS A 254 -0.23 7.81 22.35
C LYS A 254 -0.46 9.14 21.64
N ALA A 255 0.61 9.90 21.34
CA ALA A 255 0.52 11.17 20.61
C ALA A 255 -0.12 11.00 19.22
N LYS A 256 0.23 9.93 18.50
CA LYS A 256 -0.38 9.60 17.20
C LYS A 256 -1.88 9.31 17.33
N LEU A 257 -2.30 8.56 18.34
CA LEU A 257 -3.71 8.30 18.60
C LEU A 257 -4.49 9.55 18.95
N GLU A 258 -3.94 10.41 19.83
CA GLU A 258 -4.55 11.69 20.22
C GLU A 258 -4.64 12.64 19.03
N TYR A 259 -3.62 12.67 18.18
CA TYR A 259 -3.60 13.44 16.95
C TYR A 259 -4.74 13.03 16.01
N TYR A 260 -4.80 11.75 15.66
CA TYR A 260 -5.79 11.24 14.71
C TYR A 260 -7.21 11.09 15.31
N ALA A 261 -7.38 11.25 16.62
CA ALA A 261 -8.70 11.43 17.21
C ALA A 261 -9.31 12.81 16.90
N ALA A 262 -8.49 13.80 16.56
CA ALA A 262 -8.89 15.17 16.28
C ALA A 262 -8.67 15.57 14.81
N GLU A 263 -7.62 15.09 14.18
CA GLU A 263 -7.19 15.44 12.82
C GLU A 263 -7.42 14.27 11.85
N THR A 264 -7.75 14.59 10.61
CA THR A 264 -8.06 13.61 9.57
C THR A 264 -6.99 13.54 8.48
N TYR A 265 -5.89 14.27 8.61
CA TYR A 265 -4.72 14.18 7.71
C TYR A 265 -3.43 14.53 8.47
N SER A 266 -2.29 14.11 7.93
CA SER A 266 -0.95 14.41 8.43
C SER A 266 0.02 14.53 7.26
N GLY A 267 0.51 15.75 7.03
CA GLY A 267 1.40 16.09 5.92
C GLY A 267 1.13 17.50 5.41
N GLN A 268 1.52 17.77 4.18
CA GLN A 268 1.37 19.05 3.50
C GLN A 268 0.62 18.90 2.16
N PRO A 269 -0.72 18.73 2.15
CA PRO A 269 -1.50 18.53 0.93
C PRO A 269 -1.29 19.60 -0.14
N ALA A 270 -1.07 20.85 0.28
CA ALA A 270 -0.85 21.99 -0.62
C ALA A 270 0.34 21.83 -1.59
N MET A 271 1.28 20.92 -1.31
CA MET A 271 2.42 20.60 -2.18
C MET A 271 2.09 19.58 -3.27
N ALA A 272 0.88 19.02 -3.25
CA ALA A 272 0.52 17.92 -4.13
C ALA A 272 0.31 18.37 -5.59
N THR A 273 0.79 17.56 -6.53
CA THR A 273 0.52 17.67 -7.97
C THR A 273 0.25 16.30 -8.59
N ALA A 274 -0.45 16.27 -9.72
CA ALA A 274 -0.72 15.02 -10.43
C ALA A 274 0.56 14.37 -10.99
N GLU A 275 1.55 15.18 -11.37
CA GLU A 275 2.85 14.73 -11.88
C GLU A 275 3.63 14.00 -10.77
N LEU A 276 3.66 14.58 -9.56
CA LEU A 276 4.22 13.92 -8.37
C LEU A 276 3.49 12.61 -8.08
N GLY A 277 2.16 12.58 -8.22
CA GLY A 277 1.36 11.37 -8.02
C GLY A 277 1.75 10.24 -8.95
N ALA A 278 1.94 10.54 -10.24
CA ALA A 278 2.44 9.58 -11.21
C ALA A 278 3.84 9.05 -10.83
N ALA A 279 4.74 9.95 -10.42
CA ALA A 279 6.10 9.59 -10.02
C ALA A 279 6.12 8.75 -8.72
N PHE A 280 5.26 9.05 -7.75
CA PHE A 280 5.13 8.27 -6.52
C PHE A 280 4.64 6.85 -6.81
N ILE A 281 3.57 6.71 -7.61
CA ILE A 281 3.05 5.40 -8.01
C ILE A 281 4.12 4.60 -8.75
N ASP A 282 4.84 5.22 -9.68
CA ASP A 282 5.90 4.57 -10.46
C ASP A 282 7.04 4.06 -9.56
N THR A 283 7.48 4.88 -8.61
CA THR A 283 8.54 4.55 -7.66
C THR A 283 8.11 3.42 -6.72
N LEU A 284 6.92 3.52 -6.12
CA LEU A 284 6.38 2.52 -5.21
C LEU A 284 6.19 1.17 -5.91
N ALA A 285 5.59 1.18 -7.11
CA ALA A 285 5.44 -0.02 -7.92
C ALA A 285 6.79 -0.64 -8.30
N GLY A 286 7.79 0.19 -8.63
CA GLY A 286 9.16 -0.26 -8.95
C GLY A 286 9.77 -1.13 -7.87
N HIS A 287 9.63 -0.74 -6.61
CA HIS A 287 10.12 -1.51 -5.47
C HIS A 287 9.42 -2.86 -5.28
N ALA A 288 8.12 -2.94 -5.59
CA ALA A 288 7.41 -4.22 -5.57
C ALA A 288 7.83 -5.13 -6.74
N VAL A 289 7.99 -4.56 -7.94
CA VAL A 289 8.25 -5.30 -9.19
C VAL A 289 9.54 -6.11 -9.14
N GLU A 290 10.62 -5.60 -8.55
CA GLU A 290 11.86 -6.36 -8.40
C GLU A 290 11.62 -7.66 -7.62
N ALA A 291 10.94 -7.58 -6.48
CA ALA A 291 10.61 -8.73 -5.67
C ALA A 291 9.61 -9.69 -6.38
N LEU A 292 8.64 -9.13 -7.10
CA LEU A 292 7.65 -9.92 -7.87
C LEU A 292 8.31 -10.68 -9.01
N SER A 293 9.26 -10.08 -9.72
CA SER A 293 10.03 -10.73 -10.77
C SER A 293 10.91 -11.86 -10.20
N ASP A 294 11.58 -11.63 -9.07
CA ASP A 294 12.37 -12.65 -8.40
C ASP A 294 11.49 -13.80 -7.88
N LEU A 295 10.29 -13.51 -7.36
CA LEU A 295 9.32 -14.50 -6.94
C LEU A 295 8.77 -15.31 -8.13
N TRP A 296 8.49 -14.65 -9.26
CA TRP A 296 8.03 -15.29 -10.50
C TRP A 296 9.08 -16.27 -11.04
N THR A 297 10.33 -15.82 -11.11
CA THR A 297 11.45 -16.62 -11.61
C THR A 297 11.99 -17.66 -10.60
N GLY A 298 11.45 -17.69 -9.38
CA GLY A 298 11.86 -18.63 -8.33
C GLY A 298 13.17 -18.27 -7.62
N LYS A 299 13.69 -17.04 -7.81
CA LYS A 299 14.87 -16.55 -7.09
C LYS A 299 14.56 -16.11 -5.66
N LEU A 300 13.30 -15.72 -5.41
CA LEU A 300 12.80 -15.32 -4.10
C LEU A 300 11.75 -16.33 -3.62
N GLY A 301 11.83 -16.75 -2.35
CA GLY A 301 10.80 -17.56 -1.71
C GLY A 301 9.72 -16.69 -1.05
N VAL A 302 8.50 -17.23 -0.91
CA VAL A 302 7.38 -16.53 -0.26
C VAL A 302 7.64 -16.18 1.20
N GLU A 303 8.49 -16.93 1.89
CA GLU A 303 8.91 -16.68 3.27
C GLU A 303 9.75 -15.40 3.44
N GLN A 304 10.31 -14.89 2.35
CA GLN A 304 11.10 -13.65 2.30
C GLN A 304 10.26 -12.41 1.94
N CYS A 305 8.95 -12.61 1.67
CA CYS A 305 8.06 -11.56 1.21
C CYS A 305 7.33 -10.81 2.33
N HIS A 306 7.72 -11.01 3.57
CA HIS A 306 7.09 -10.39 4.74
C HIS A 306 7.71 -9.03 5.07
N SER A 307 6.92 -8.18 5.74
CA SER A 307 7.40 -6.90 6.28
C SER A 307 8.41 -7.08 7.43
N PRO A 308 9.20 -6.04 7.76
CA PRO A 308 10.14 -6.08 8.88
C PRO A 308 9.52 -6.44 10.23
N ILE A 309 8.22 -6.13 10.42
CA ILE A 309 7.52 -6.42 11.68
C ILE A 309 6.89 -7.82 11.75
N TRP A 310 7.10 -8.67 10.76
CA TRP A 310 6.58 -10.04 10.71
C TRP A 310 6.88 -10.87 11.97
N LYS A 311 8.07 -10.68 12.56
CA LYS A 311 8.48 -11.41 13.78
C LYS A 311 7.60 -11.13 14.99
N ILE A 312 6.99 -9.96 15.04
CA ILE A 312 6.09 -9.52 16.11
C ILE A 312 4.61 -9.51 15.70
N ARG A 313 4.25 -10.20 14.60
CA ARG A 313 2.90 -10.24 14.04
C ARG A 313 1.80 -10.60 15.05
N TRP A 314 2.14 -11.38 16.08
CA TRP A 314 1.22 -11.78 17.14
C TRP A 314 0.63 -10.59 17.91
N LEU A 315 1.35 -9.47 18.00
CA LEU A 315 0.85 -8.24 18.62
C LEU A 315 -0.38 -7.69 17.88
N PHE A 316 -0.48 -7.92 16.58
CA PHE A 316 -1.50 -7.34 15.73
C PHE A 316 -2.61 -8.33 15.33
N THR A 317 -2.38 -9.62 15.52
CA THR A 317 -3.28 -10.68 15.04
C THR A 317 -3.90 -11.54 16.13
N VAL A 318 -3.40 -11.48 17.37
CA VAL A 318 -4.00 -12.21 18.51
C VAL A 318 -5.08 -11.35 19.14
N PRO A 319 -6.37 -11.74 19.09
CA PRO A 319 -7.48 -10.89 19.54
C PRO A 319 -7.37 -10.43 21.00
N ALA A 320 -6.92 -11.30 21.91
CA ALA A 320 -6.74 -10.96 23.33
C ALA A 320 -5.66 -9.88 23.53
N VAL A 321 -4.55 -9.95 22.79
CA VAL A 321 -3.47 -8.95 22.83
C VAL A 321 -3.96 -7.62 22.24
N SER A 322 -4.63 -7.66 21.11
CA SER A 322 -5.23 -6.49 20.47
C SER A 322 -6.23 -5.79 21.41
N TRP A 323 -7.11 -6.57 22.04
CA TRP A 323 -8.09 -6.05 22.99
C TRP A 323 -7.42 -5.44 24.24
N ALA A 324 -6.41 -6.11 24.81
CA ALA A 324 -5.68 -5.59 25.97
C ALA A 324 -4.98 -4.27 25.66
N PHE A 325 -4.40 -4.18 24.46
CA PHE A 325 -3.74 -2.97 23.97
C PHE A 325 -4.72 -1.81 23.78
N GLU A 326 -5.88 -2.04 23.15
CA GLU A 326 -6.94 -1.04 22.99
C GLU A 326 -7.47 -0.54 24.34
N ARG A 327 -7.67 -1.46 25.27
CA ARG A 327 -8.13 -1.11 26.61
C ARG A 327 -7.08 -0.32 27.42
N ALA A 328 -5.80 -0.67 27.30
CA ALA A 328 -4.71 0.05 27.96
C ALA A 328 -4.57 1.49 27.44
N LEU A 329 -4.80 1.69 26.15
CA LEU A 329 -4.74 3.00 25.51
C LEU A 329 -6.00 3.85 25.73
N ARG A 330 -7.05 3.29 26.35
CA ARG A 330 -8.37 3.94 26.52
C ARG A 330 -8.93 4.49 25.20
N TYR A 331 -8.57 3.86 24.09
CA TYR A 331 -9.00 4.28 22.77
C TYR A 331 -10.49 4.01 22.59
N LYS A 332 -11.26 5.07 22.33
CA LYS A 332 -12.66 4.98 21.95
C LYS A 332 -12.81 5.34 20.48
N SER A 333 -12.97 4.34 19.66
CA SER A 333 -13.34 4.56 18.26
C SER A 333 -14.79 5.00 18.16
N ARG A 334 -15.11 5.92 17.23
CA ARG A 334 -16.48 6.31 16.90
C ARG A 334 -17.07 5.44 15.80
N VAL A 335 -16.28 4.58 15.18
CA VAL A 335 -16.67 3.78 14.02
C VAL A 335 -16.51 2.27 14.24
N PHE A 336 -16.12 1.86 15.48
CA PHE A 336 -16.01 0.46 15.84
C PHE A 336 -16.20 0.23 17.35
#